data_1940166aea19c9bbb9a54bc9cdad6fb1
#
_entry.id   1940166aea19c9bbb9a54bc9cdad6fb1
#
_cell.length_a   1.000
_cell.length_b   1.000
_cell.length_c   1.000
_cell.angle_alpha   90.00
_cell.angle_beta   90.00
_cell.angle_gamma   90.00
#
_symmetry.space_group_name_H-M   'P 1'
#
loop_
_entity.id
_entity.type
_entity.pdbx_description
1 polymer ?
#
loop_
_entity_poly.entity_id
_entity_poly.type
_entity_poly.pdbx_seq_one_letter_code
_entity_poly.pdbx_strand_id
1 'polypeptide(L)'
;MRTLTLCLTFLMFCCFASAQNDSLSQKITIKLPSTLEKAALVNEIEIPIQSHSETQSVDIKGEFWDTTVYNPYKNTITEFPLNIKFEDSTYASPISRKKIITSRYGWRRGRPHKGIDIDLITGDSVVSMLDGVVRFARYSRGHGRTVVVRHYNGLETTYAHLSKIGVKVNDTVAKGQYIGKGGNTGNSRGSHLHLVTTYKGEDIHPEYLFNFDETNTMRSKDIWVTRKWTRPSYHSSRRLSKLALYETKEEALASLEKQRKVYVVRKGDTLSRISQRNNTTITAICRTNKIKRNSTLRIGQKLILEL
;
A
#
# COMPACT_ATOMS: atom_id res chain seq x y z
N MET A 1 -13.16 60.44 23.42
CA MET A 1 -13.10 59.07 22.90
C MET A 1 -11.62 58.76 22.63
N ARG A 2 -10.99 58.01 23.51
CA ARG A 2 -9.58 57.60 23.37
C ARG A 2 -9.53 56.11 23.04
N THR A 3 -9.07 55.80 21.83
CA THR A 3 -8.83 54.45 21.35
C THR A 3 -7.54 53.93 21.98
N LEU A 4 -7.65 52.80 22.68
CA LEU A 4 -6.50 52.09 23.27
C LEU A 4 -5.99 51.07 22.27
N THR A 5 -4.79 51.33 21.74
CA THR A 5 -4.08 50.40 20.87
C THR A 5 -3.26 49.41 21.72
N LEU A 6 -3.62 48.13 21.69
CA LEU A 6 -2.93 47.05 22.40
C LEU A 6 -1.80 46.53 21.51
N CYS A 7 -0.55 46.85 21.85
CA CYS A 7 0.65 46.30 21.25
C CYS A 7 0.97 44.93 21.88
N LEU A 8 0.82 43.85 21.13
CA LEU A 8 1.19 42.50 21.55
C LEU A 8 2.65 42.22 21.13
N THR A 9 3.58 42.37 22.06
CA THR A 9 4.98 41.97 21.86
C THR A 9 5.14 40.50 22.18
N PHE A 10 5.50 39.72 21.16
CA PHE A 10 5.82 38.30 21.26
C PHE A 10 7.22 38.13 21.88
N LEU A 11 7.28 37.71 23.13
CA LEU A 11 8.53 37.33 23.80
C LEU A 11 8.84 35.85 23.56
N MET A 12 9.86 35.59 22.79
CA MET A 12 10.42 34.26 22.54
C MET A 12 11.25 33.82 23.77
N PHE A 13 10.73 32.85 24.54
CA PHE A 13 11.47 32.23 25.64
C PHE A 13 12.22 30.99 25.18
N CYS A 14 13.55 31.03 25.28
CA CYS A 14 14.41 29.85 25.21
C CYS A 14 14.30 29.05 26.52
N CYS A 15 13.75 27.83 26.46
CA CYS A 15 13.84 26.88 27.57
C CYS A 15 15.11 26.04 27.46
N PHE A 16 15.99 26.13 28.45
CA PHE A 16 17.08 25.16 28.65
C PHE A 16 16.56 24.00 29.50
N ALA A 17 16.55 22.80 28.92
CA ALA A 17 16.28 21.56 29.63
C ALA A 17 17.59 20.85 29.92
N SER A 18 17.93 20.60 31.20
CA SER A 18 19.00 19.69 31.62
C SER A 18 18.40 18.33 31.94
N ALA A 19 18.81 17.28 31.27
CA ALA A 19 18.38 15.92 31.53
C ALA A 19 19.39 15.23 32.47
N GLN A 20 18.88 14.74 33.61
CA GLN A 20 19.58 13.72 34.41
C GLN A 20 18.92 12.38 34.15
N ASN A 21 19.72 11.43 33.68
CA ASN A 21 19.32 10.04 33.46
C ASN A 21 19.33 9.29 34.78
N ASP A 22 18.15 9.00 35.34
CA ASP A 22 17.94 7.87 36.22
C ASP A 22 16.64 7.16 35.82
N SER A 23 16.73 5.86 35.76
CA SER A 23 15.65 4.97 35.31
C SER A 23 14.39 5.13 36.14
N LEU A 24 13.25 5.24 35.45
CA LEU A 24 11.88 5.25 35.99
C LEU A 24 11.30 6.60 36.47
N SER A 25 10.97 7.43 35.54
CA SER A 25 10.18 8.68 35.61
C SER A 25 10.99 9.96 35.38
N GLN A 26 10.90 10.53 34.21
CA GLN A 26 11.34 11.91 33.98
C GLN A 26 10.30 12.86 34.55
N LYS A 27 10.62 13.53 35.65
CA LYS A 27 9.85 14.68 36.15
C LYS A 27 10.29 15.95 35.43
N ILE A 28 9.42 16.54 34.64
CA ILE A 28 9.66 17.89 34.10
C ILE A 28 9.15 18.89 35.10
N THR A 29 10.07 19.59 35.78
CA THR A 29 9.70 20.69 36.67
C THR A 29 9.77 22.01 35.91
N ILE A 30 8.61 22.63 35.69
CA ILE A 30 8.50 23.97 35.10
C ILE A 30 8.54 24.99 36.24
N LYS A 31 9.65 25.77 36.36
CA LYS A 31 9.71 26.88 37.29
C LYS A 31 9.06 28.11 36.69
N LEU A 32 7.97 28.55 37.28
CA LEU A 32 7.30 29.83 36.95
C LEU A 32 8.02 31.01 37.58
N PRO A 33 7.99 32.20 36.96
CA PRO A 33 8.60 33.42 37.56
C PRO A 33 7.86 33.82 38.81
N SER A 34 8.59 34.32 39.81
CA SER A 34 8.17 34.65 41.17
C SER A 34 7.05 35.68 41.35
N THR A 35 6.57 36.26 40.26
CA THR A 35 5.47 37.26 40.28
C THR A 35 4.07 36.65 40.21
N LEU A 36 3.90 35.33 40.08
CA LEU A 36 2.62 34.67 39.97
C LEU A 36 2.28 33.70 41.11
N GLU A 37 3.10 33.68 42.17
CA GLU A 37 2.94 32.74 43.31
C GLU A 37 1.72 33.00 44.23
N LYS A 38 0.89 34.01 43.99
CA LYS A 38 -0.22 34.36 44.93
C LYS A 38 -1.61 33.92 44.49
N ALA A 39 -1.78 33.18 43.44
CA ALA A 39 -3.13 32.88 42.92
C ALA A 39 -3.34 31.46 42.30
N ALA A 40 -2.64 30.43 42.69
CA ALA A 40 -3.02 29.10 42.24
C ALA A 40 -2.67 28.02 43.26
N LEU A 41 -3.67 27.36 43.81
CA LEU A 41 -3.55 25.97 44.24
C LEU A 41 -3.25 25.15 42.98
N VAL A 42 -1.98 24.79 42.81
CA VAL A 42 -1.59 23.90 41.70
C VAL A 42 -1.95 22.48 42.11
N ASN A 43 -3.10 22.00 41.64
CA ASN A 43 -3.31 20.56 41.57
C ASN A 43 -2.26 20.00 40.60
N GLU A 44 -1.33 19.15 41.08
CA GLU A 44 -0.42 18.40 40.24
C GLU A 44 -1.26 17.56 39.29
N ILE A 45 -1.30 17.96 38.01
CA ILE A 45 -1.84 17.13 36.94
C ILE A 45 -0.76 16.13 36.57
N GLU A 46 -0.84 14.94 37.15
CA GLU A 46 -0.10 13.79 36.61
C GLU A 46 -0.68 13.46 35.25
N ILE A 47 -0.02 13.88 34.19
CA ILE A 47 -0.28 13.36 32.84
C ILE A 47 0.42 12.01 32.78
N PRO A 48 -0.32 10.87 32.69
CA PRO A 48 0.31 9.61 32.50
C PRO A 48 0.99 9.66 31.10
N ILE A 49 2.32 9.73 31.10
CA ILE A 49 3.09 9.46 29.90
C ILE A 49 2.82 7.98 29.61
N GLN A 50 1.89 7.71 28.71
CA GLN A 50 1.77 6.37 28.12
C GLN A 50 3.18 6.03 27.60
N SER A 51 3.84 5.12 28.30
CA SER A 51 5.01 4.47 27.78
C SER A 51 4.62 3.90 26.42
N HIS A 52 5.08 4.53 25.35
CA HIS A 52 5.12 3.84 24.06
C HIS A 52 5.87 2.55 24.35
N SER A 53 5.12 1.42 24.33
CA SER A 53 5.72 0.10 24.31
C SER A 53 6.90 0.18 23.34
N GLU A 54 8.05 -0.33 23.74
CA GLU A 54 9.20 -0.52 22.87
C GLU A 54 8.72 -1.31 21.66
N THR A 55 8.20 -0.60 20.68
CA THR A 55 8.01 -1.12 19.35
C THR A 55 9.43 -1.41 18.90
N GLN A 56 9.80 -2.69 18.85
CA GLN A 56 11.03 -3.11 18.17
C GLN A 56 11.08 -2.30 16.89
N SER A 57 12.03 -1.38 16.83
CA SER A 57 12.21 -0.53 15.66
C SER A 57 12.49 -1.47 14.51
N VAL A 58 11.46 -1.73 13.69
CA VAL A 58 11.62 -2.54 12.49
C VAL A 58 12.74 -1.86 11.71
N ASP A 59 13.87 -2.55 11.54
CA ASP A 59 14.97 -2.02 10.75
C ASP A 59 14.47 -1.91 9.30
N ILE A 60 13.92 -0.74 9.00
CA ILE A 60 13.37 -0.41 7.68
C ILE A 60 14.44 -0.52 6.59
N LYS A 61 15.72 -0.40 6.96
CA LYS A 61 16.89 -0.53 6.08
C LYS A 61 17.52 -1.93 6.12
N GLY A 62 16.84 -2.90 6.68
CA GLY A 62 17.30 -4.27 6.79
C GLY A 62 17.51 -4.96 5.45
N GLU A 63 17.26 -6.24 5.41
CA GLU A 63 17.48 -7.09 4.24
C GLU A 63 16.91 -6.48 2.95
N PHE A 64 17.68 -6.55 1.84
CA PHE A 64 17.35 -5.98 0.54
C PHE A 64 17.23 -4.44 0.49
N TRP A 65 17.93 -3.71 1.38
CA TRP A 65 18.07 -2.26 1.24
C TRP A 65 19.09 -1.92 0.16
N ASP A 66 18.62 -1.72 -1.07
CA ASP A 66 19.43 -1.25 -2.19
C ASP A 66 18.81 0.01 -2.80
N THR A 67 19.55 1.10 -2.75
CA THR A 67 19.12 2.42 -3.25
C THR A 67 19.45 2.62 -4.73
N THR A 68 20.13 1.67 -5.37
CA THR A 68 20.61 1.76 -6.75
C THR A 68 19.71 1.04 -7.74
N VAL A 69 19.06 -0.03 -7.34
CA VAL A 69 18.15 -0.80 -8.19
C VAL A 69 16.68 -0.59 -7.81
N TYR A 70 15.83 -0.59 -8.83
CA TYR A 70 14.39 -0.40 -8.62
C TYR A 70 13.75 -1.55 -7.81
N ASN A 71 14.08 -2.79 -8.12
CA ASN A 71 13.61 -3.97 -7.38
C ASN A 71 14.79 -4.82 -6.91
N PRO A 72 15.14 -4.76 -5.64
CA PRO A 72 16.23 -5.53 -5.06
C PRO A 72 15.90 -7.01 -4.80
N TYR A 73 14.62 -7.38 -4.85
CA TYR A 73 14.11 -8.72 -4.49
C TYR A 73 14.06 -9.73 -5.64
N LYS A 74 14.83 -9.54 -6.73
CA LYS A 74 14.67 -10.29 -7.99
C LYS A 74 14.70 -11.81 -7.85
N ASN A 75 15.38 -12.35 -6.84
CA ASN A 75 15.60 -13.78 -6.66
C ASN A 75 14.95 -14.33 -5.38
N THR A 76 14.09 -13.57 -4.73
CA THR A 76 13.38 -14.03 -3.54
C THR A 76 12.16 -14.85 -3.91
N ILE A 77 11.97 -15.96 -3.20
CA ILE A 77 10.74 -16.75 -3.27
C ILE A 77 9.81 -16.21 -2.19
N THR A 78 8.68 -15.68 -2.62
CA THR A 78 7.68 -15.14 -1.71
C THR A 78 6.63 -16.20 -1.41
N GLU A 79 6.44 -16.52 -0.14
CA GLU A 79 5.37 -17.42 0.32
C GLU A 79 4.04 -16.67 0.45
N PHE A 80 2.95 -17.36 0.16
CA PHE A 80 1.60 -16.81 0.25
C PHE A 80 0.73 -17.68 1.18
N PRO A 81 -0.24 -17.09 1.89
CA PRO A 81 -0.61 -15.67 1.88
C PRO A 81 0.36 -14.78 2.65
N LEU A 82 0.55 -13.52 2.17
CA LEU A 82 1.32 -12.48 2.84
C LEU A 82 0.44 -11.71 3.81
N ASN A 83 0.99 -11.36 4.98
CA ASN A 83 0.32 -10.44 5.90
C ASN A 83 0.93 -9.04 5.80
N ILE A 84 0.07 -8.03 5.68
CA ILE A 84 0.44 -6.62 5.73
C ILE A 84 -0.42 -5.95 6.79
N LYS A 85 0.23 -5.39 7.81
CA LYS A 85 -0.42 -4.66 8.90
C LYS A 85 -0.21 -3.17 8.71
N PHE A 86 -1.23 -2.39 9.02
CA PHE A 86 -1.19 -0.94 9.02
C PHE A 86 -1.48 -0.44 10.44
N GLU A 87 -0.69 0.49 10.93
CA GLU A 87 -0.93 1.15 12.22
C GLU A 87 -2.14 2.07 12.12
N ASP A 88 -2.16 2.91 11.09
CA ASP A 88 -3.26 3.80 10.77
C ASP A 88 -4.35 3.14 9.93
N SER A 89 -5.55 3.70 9.98
CA SER A 89 -6.66 3.35 9.08
C SER A 89 -6.73 4.25 7.84
N THR A 90 -5.91 5.31 7.76
CA THR A 90 -5.93 6.30 6.69
C THR A 90 -4.55 6.53 6.07
N TYR A 91 -4.53 6.91 4.81
CA TYR A 91 -3.33 7.33 4.09
C TYR A 91 -3.48 8.79 3.58
N ALA A 92 -2.38 9.45 3.24
CA ALA A 92 -2.44 10.74 2.56
C ALA A 92 -2.69 10.53 1.06
N SER A 93 -3.66 11.27 0.49
CA SER A 93 -3.84 11.25 -0.96
C SER A 93 -2.54 11.59 -1.68
N PRO A 94 -2.04 10.77 -2.62
CA PRO A 94 -0.75 11.02 -3.27
C PRO A 94 -0.74 12.29 -4.12
N ILE A 95 -1.90 12.84 -4.44
CA ILE A 95 -2.09 14.10 -5.17
C ILE A 95 -3.16 14.94 -4.49
N SER A 96 -3.10 16.27 -4.60
CA SER A 96 -4.03 17.19 -3.95
C SER A 96 -5.40 17.29 -4.64
N ARG A 97 -5.48 16.91 -5.93
CA ARG A 97 -6.73 16.92 -6.68
C ARG A 97 -7.53 15.64 -6.50
N LYS A 98 -8.77 15.62 -7.02
CA LYS A 98 -9.61 14.41 -7.05
C LYS A 98 -8.88 13.25 -7.75
N LYS A 99 -8.82 12.10 -7.11
CA LYS A 99 -8.20 10.89 -7.64
C LYS A 99 -9.06 10.25 -8.72
N ILE A 100 -8.74 10.49 -9.99
CA ILE A 100 -9.38 9.84 -11.13
C ILE A 100 -8.45 8.73 -11.62
N ILE A 101 -8.84 7.47 -11.41
CA ILE A 101 -8.07 6.32 -11.90
C ILE A 101 -8.38 6.12 -13.38
N THR A 102 -7.42 6.45 -14.23
CA THR A 102 -7.51 6.33 -15.70
C THR A 102 -7.16 4.94 -16.21
N SER A 103 -6.36 4.18 -15.44
CA SER A 103 -6.04 2.79 -15.71
C SER A 103 -5.77 2.03 -14.41
N ARG A 104 -6.43 0.89 -14.25
CA ARG A 104 -6.31 0.04 -13.05
C ARG A 104 -5.20 -0.98 -13.20
N TYR A 105 -4.84 -1.60 -12.08
CA TYR A 105 -4.00 -2.79 -12.05
C TYR A 105 -4.62 -3.92 -12.88
N GLY A 106 -3.83 -4.60 -13.73
CA GLY A 106 -4.33 -5.72 -14.51
C GLY A 106 -3.73 -5.82 -15.92
N TRP A 107 -4.30 -6.69 -16.73
CA TRP A 107 -3.85 -6.92 -18.10
C TRP A 107 -4.37 -5.85 -19.05
N ARG A 108 -3.47 -5.23 -19.83
CA ARG A 108 -3.83 -4.26 -20.86
C ARG A 108 -2.98 -4.40 -22.11
N ARG A 109 -3.60 -4.42 -23.30
CA ARG A 109 -2.91 -4.37 -24.60
C ARG A 109 -1.75 -5.39 -24.70
N GLY A 110 -1.96 -6.64 -24.27
CA GLY A 110 -0.97 -7.71 -24.35
C GLY A 110 0.12 -7.68 -23.27
N ARG A 111 0.07 -6.79 -22.28
CA ARG A 111 1.09 -6.68 -21.22
C ARG A 111 0.50 -6.39 -19.84
N PRO A 112 1.20 -6.73 -18.76
CA PRO A 112 0.75 -6.43 -17.40
C PRO A 112 0.89 -4.93 -17.10
N HIS A 113 -0.10 -4.38 -16.40
CA HIS A 113 -0.04 -3.11 -15.70
C HIS A 113 0.03 -3.38 -14.20
N LYS A 114 1.16 -3.09 -13.59
CA LYS A 114 1.51 -3.50 -12.23
C LYS A 114 1.18 -2.47 -11.15
N GLY A 115 0.48 -1.40 -11.52
CA GLY A 115 0.03 -0.31 -10.65
C GLY A 115 -1.31 0.22 -11.10
N ILE A 116 -1.62 1.41 -10.65
CA ILE A 116 -2.74 2.22 -11.15
C ILE A 116 -2.20 3.53 -11.72
N ASP A 117 -2.89 4.06 -12.73
CA ASP A 117 -2.59 5.38 -13.28
C ASP A 117 -3.66 6.36 -12.76
N ILE A 118 -3.22 7.41 -12.07
CA ILE A 118 -4.07 8.47 -11.49
C ILE A 118 -3.84 9.74 -12.31
N ASP A 119 -4.92 10.34 -12.78
CA ASP A 119 -4.88 11.57 -13.55
C ASP A 119 -4.27 12.73 -12.75
N LEU A 120 -3.34 13.47 -13.38
CA LEU A 120 -2.76 14.68 -12.82
C LEU A 120 -2.25 15.61 -13.95
N ILE A 121 -1.99 16.86 -13.60
CA ILE A 121 -1.33 17.82 -14.49
C ILE A 121 0.17 17.85 -14.18
N THR A 122 0.99 17.95 -15.22
CA THR A 122 2.45 18.13 -15.05
C THR A 122 2.74 19.32 -14.14
N GLY A 123 3.48 19.08 -13.06
CA GLY A 123 3.78 20.09 -12.04
C GLY A 123 2.96 19.97 -10.76
N ASP A 124 1.87 19.20 -10.75
CA ASP A 124 1.12 18.90 -9.53
C ASP A 124 2.03 18.30 -8.46
N SER A 125 1.81 18.68 -7.22
CA SER A 125 2.57 18.12 -6.10
C SER A 125 2.19 16.65 -5.85
N VAL A 126 3.21 15.82 -5.68
CA VAL A 126 3.08 14.41 -5.30
C VAL A 126 3.64 14.24 -3.89
N VAL A 127 2.88 13.56 -3.02
CA VAL A 127 3.23 13.34 -1.61
C VAL A 127 3.30 11.87 -1.26
N SER A 128 4.02 11.53 -0.19
CA SER A 128 4.08 10.18 0.35
C SER A 128 2.74 9.76 0.94
N MET A 129 2.25 8.58 0.59
CA MET A 129 0.98 8.06 1.11
C MET A 129 1.06 7.70 2.60
N LEU A 130 2.22 7.23 3.07
CA LEU A 130 2.48 6.76 4.43
C LEU A 130 3.85 7.25 4.90
N ASP A 131 4.10 7.16 6.21
CA ASP A 131 5.43 7.37 6.79
C ASP A 131 6.42 6.33 6.27
N GLY A 132 7.68 6.72 6.09
CA GLY A 132 8.70 5.79 5.62
C GLY A 132 10.03 6.42 5.29
N VAL A 133 10.87 5.66 4.59
CA VAL A 133 12.20 6.09 4.14
C VAL A 133 12.32 5.92 2.63
N VAL A 134 12.86 6.93 1.97
CA VAL A 134 13.08 6.90 0.52
C VAL A 134 14.18 5.89 0.19
N ARG A 135 13.80 4.79 -0.46
CA ARG A 135 14.75 3.76 -0.88
C ARG A 135 15.35 4.03 -2.25
N PHE A 136 14.58 4.61 -3.17
CA PHE A 136 15.02 4.87 -4.53
C PHE A 136 14.50 6.24 -5.00
N ALA A 137 15.37 7.07 -5.59
CA ALA A 137 15.03 8.42 -6.06
C ALA A 137 15.89 8.80 -7.28
N ARG A 138 15.54 8.25 -8.45
CA ARG A 138 16.27 8.52 -9.71
C ARG A 138 15.44 8.16 -10.94
N TYR A 139 16.03 8.35 -12.12
CA TYR A 139 15.43 7.89 -13.37
C TYR A 139 15.52 6.35 -13.48
N SER A 140 14.40 5.70 -13.78
CA SER A 140 14.29 4.27 -14.03
C SER A 140 13.76 4.01 -15.43
N ARG A 141 14.35 3.05 -16.14
CA ARG A 141 13.91 2.68 -17.49
C ARG A 141 12.44 2.23 -17.44
N GLY A 142 11.62 2.87 -18.26
CA GLY A 142 10.17 2.63 -18.31
C GLY A 142 9.38 3.52 -17.36
N HIS A 143 9.75 3.61 -16.08
CA HIS A 143 9.04 4.44 -15.08
C HIS A 143 9.39 5.94 -15.14
N GLY A 144 10.48 6.32 -15.82
CA GLY A 144 10.93 7.70 -15.84
C GLY A 144 11.52 8.14 -14.49
N ARG A 145 11.35 9.40 -14.11
CA ARG A 145 11.73 9.87 -12.76
C ARG A 145 10.82 9.23 -11.74
N THR A 146 11.42 8.54 -10.79
CA THR A 146 10.74 7.63 -9.87
C THR A 146 11.23 7.82 -8.45
N VAL A 147 10.31 7.83 -7.51
CA VAL A 147 10.57 7.73 -6.07
C VAL A 147 9.94 6.44 -5.57
N VAL A 148 10.68 5.67 -4.77
CA VAL A 148 10.15 4.52 -4.01
C VAL A 148 10.35 4.82 -2.52
N VAL A 149 9.26 4.77 -1.77
CA VAL A 149 9.27 4.89 -0.31
C VAL A 149 8.99 3.51 0.28
N ARG A 150 9.87 3.03 1.16
CA ARG A 150 9.61 1.87 1.99
C ARG A 150 9.00 2.33 3.29
N HIS A 151 7.88 1.72 3.66
CA HIS A 151 7.11 2.02 4.87
C HIS A 151 7.50 1.08 6.00
N TYR A 152 7.20 1.45 7.24
CA TYR A 152 7.62 0.69 8.43
C TYR A 152 7.01 -0.71 8.52
N ASN A 153 5.92 -0.98 7.81
CA ASN A 153 5.33 -2.32 7.65
C ASN A 153 5.95 -3.16 6.52
N GLY A 154 7.01 -2.67 5.88
CA GLY A 154 7.69 -3.34 4.75
C GLY A 154 7.04 -3.15 3.38
N LEU A 155 5.86 -2.50 3.29
CA LEU A 155 5.26 -2.12 2.02
C LEU A 155 6.12 -1.05 1.33
N GLU A 156 6.25 -1.12 0.02
CA GLU A 156 6.85 -0.05 -0.78
C GLU A 156 5.79 0.58 -1.68
N THR A 157 5.76 1.90 -1.70
CA THR A 157 4.99 2.66 -2.70
C THR A 157 5.93 3.30 -3.70
N THR A 158 5.63 3.14 -4.97
CA THR A 158 6.38 3.73 -6.08
C THR A 158 5.56 4.84 -6.73
N TYR A 159 6.18 5.99 -6.90
CA TYR A 159 5.63 7.17 -7.57
C TYR A 159 6.44 7.42 -8.83
N ALA A 160 5.86 7.12 -9.99
CA ALA A 160 6.56 7.16 -11.27
C ALA A 160 6.02 8.21 -12.24
N HIS A 161 6.72 8.40 -13.36
CA HIS A 161 6.49 9.40 -14.40
C HIS A 161 6.62 10.85 -13.92
N LEU A 162 7.32 11.07 -12.80
CA LEU A 162 7.50 12.41 -12.24
C LEU A 162 8.23 13.35 -13.20
N SER A 163 7.90 14.66 -13.15
CA SER A 163 8.64 15.72 -13.83
C SER A 163 9.84 16.20 -13.00
N LYS A 164 9.75 16.10 -11.65
CA LYS A 164 10.81 16.47 -10.72
C LYS A 164 10.78 15.53 -9.49
N ILE A 165 11.95 15.07 -9.07
CA ILE A 165 12.15 14.40 -7.79
C ILE A 165 12.46 15.48 -6.75
N GLY A 166 11.79 15.44 -5.60
CA GLY A 166 11.88 16.43 -4.52
C GLY A 166 12.61 15.93 -3.27
N VAL A 167 13.05 14.66 -3.27
CA VAL A 167 13.69 13.98 -2.12
C VAL A 167 14.92 13.22 -2.56
N LYS A 168 15.74 12.81 -1.61
CA LYS A 168 16.95 12.00 -1.82
C LYS A 168 16.77 10.62 -1.20
N VAL A 169 17.56 9.64 -1.65
CA VAL A 169 17.65 8.33 -1.01
C VAL A 169 18.06 8.48 0.46
N ASN A 170 17.49 7.67 1.31
CA ASN A 170 17.62 7.68 2.77
C ASN A 170 16.92 8.85 3.50
N ASP A 171 16.24 9.76 2.80
CA ASP A 171 15.39 10.75 3.46
C ASP A 171 14.24 10.03 4.17
N THR A 172 13.99 10.36 5.44
CA THR A 172 12.75 9.99 6.13
C THR A 172 11.64 10.92 5.66
N VAL A 173 10.50 10.38 5.32
CA VAL A 173 9.34 11.14 4.86
C VAL A 173 8.11 10.79 5.70
N ALA A 174 7.39 11.81 6.11
CA ALA A 174 6.11 11.67 6.79
C ALA A 174 4.97 11.44 5.79
N LYS A 175 3.88 10.85 6.26
CA LYS A 175 2.60 10.76 5.55
C LYS A 175 2.15 12.17 5.11
N GLY A 176 1.90 12.37 3.81
CA GLY A 176 1.56 13.67 3.23
C GLY A 176 2.75 14.58 2.91
N GLN A 177 3.99 14.17 3.22
CA GLN A 177 5.15 14.97 2.87
C GLN A 177 5.40 14.98 1.36
N TYR A 178 5.74 16.16 0.83
CA TYR A 178 6.10 16.35 -0.57
C TYR A 178 7.33 15.51 -0.95
N ILE A 179 7.22 14.77 -2.08
CA ILE A 179 8.29 13.92 -2.62
C ILE A 179 8.66 14.23 -4.06
N GLY A 180 7.85 15.01 -4.77
CA GLY A 180 8.14 15.37 -6.16
C GLY A 180 6.98 16.02 -6.87
N LYS A 181 7.15 16.25 -8.17
CA LYS A 181 6.13 16.81 -9.05
C LYS A 181 5.71 15.80 -10.11
N GLY A 182 4.42 15.66 -10.31
CA GLY A 182 3.83 14.84 -11.35
C GLY A 182 4.27 15.25 -12.75
N GLY A 183 4.23 14.33 -13.69
CA GLY A 183 4.71 14.59 -15.04
C GLY A 183 4.38 13.51 -16.06
N ASN A 184 5.24 13.41 -17.08
CA ASN A 184 5.07 12.53 -18.24
C ASN A 184 6.42 11.96 -18.70
N THR A 185 7.29 11.54 -17.76
CA THR A 185 8.62 10.99 -18.10
C THR A 185 8.60 9.48 -18.24
N GLY A 186 9.58 8.90 -18.94
CA GLY A 186 9.65 7.46 -19.19
C GLY A 186 8.67 6.99 -20.26
N ASN A 187 8.09 5.79 -20.10
CA ASN A 187 7.13 5.21 -21.05
C ASN A 187 5.69 5.70 -20.80
N SER A 188 5.50 6.98 -20.59
CA SER A 188 4.20 7.60 -20.41
C SER A 188 3.71 8.23 -21.73
N ARG A 189 2.39 8.30 -21.94
CA ARG A 189 1.75 8.89 -23.11
C ARG A 189 0.91 10.13 -22.80
N GLY A 190 0.98 10.62 -21.56
CA GLY A 190 0.25 11.77 -21.05
C GLY A 190 0.53 11.93 -19.58
N SER A 191 0.28 13.12 -19.02
CA SER A 191 0.52 13.40 -17.61
C SER A 191 -0.34 12.49 -16.72
N HIS A 192 0.28 11.69 -15.86
CA HIS A 192 -0.37 10.91 -14.84
C HIS A 192 0.63 10.46 -13.77
N LEU A 193 0.15 10.13 -12.60
CA LEU A 193 0.91 9.42 -11.60
C LEU A 193 0.71 7.92 -11.81
N HIS A 194 1.78 7.19 -12.11
CA HIS A 194 1.79 5.75 -12.04
C HIS A 194 2.19 5.33 -10.63
N LEU A 195 1.20 4.79 -9.88
CA LEU A 195 1.35 4.37 -8.48
C LEU A 195 1.40 2.84 -8.42
N VAL A 196 2.50 2.30 -7.88
CA VAL A 196 2.68 0.86 -7.66
C VAL A 196 2.84 0.60 -6.17
N THR A 197 2.27 -0.50 -5.70
CA THR A 197 2.49 -1.03 -4.34
C THR A 197 3.19 -2.37 -4.45
N THR A 198 4.29 -2.53 -3.71
CA THR A 198 5.06 -3.77 -3.69
C THR A 198 5.34 -4.20 -2.24
N TYR A 199 5.41 -5.51 -2.02
CA TYR A 199 5.81 -6.06 -0.74
C TYR A 199 6.76 -7.24 -1.01
N LYS A 200 7.98 -7.15 -0.47
CA LYS A 200 9.05 -8.14 -0.72
C LYS A 200 9.23 -8.45 -2.22
N GLY A 201 9.13 -7.39 -3.06
CA GLY A 201 9.31 -7.49 -4.51
C GLY A 201 8.10 -7.96 -5.32
N GLU A 202 7.02 -8.38 -4.68
CA GLU A 202 5.76 -8.75 -5.34
C GLU A 202 4.88 -7.51 -5.54
N ASP A 203 4.45 -7.27 -6.79
CA ASP A 203 3.55 -6.16 -7.12
C ASP A 203 2.14 -6.48 -6.62
N ILE A 204 1.62 -5.72 -5.66
CA ILE A 204 0.27 -5.92 -5.12
C ILE A 204 -0.71 -4.97 -5.82
N HIS A 205 -1.92 -5.44 -6.06
CA HIS A 205 -3.00 -4.60 -6.60
C HIS A 205 -3.31 -3.44 -5.65
N PRO A 206 -3.05 -2.15 -6.01
CA PRO A 206 -3.18 -1.05 -5.05
C PRO A 206 -4.59 -0.90 -4.45
N GLU A 207 -5.64 -1.10 -5.27
CA GLU A 207 -7.02 -1.03 -4.82
C GLU A 207 -7.42 -2.22 -3.91
N TYR A 208 -6.55 -3.21 -3.73
CA TYR A 208 -6.73 -4.27 -2.73
C TYR A 208 -6.33 -3.80 -1.33
N LEU A 209 -5.42 -2.83 -1.25
CA LEU A 209 -4.91 -2.28 0.01
C LEU A 209 -5.63 -0.98 0.41
N PHE A 210 -5.95 -0.13 -0.56
CA PHE A 210 -6.40 1.24 -0.36
C PHE A 210 -7.73 1.53 -1.06
N ASN A 211 -8.60 2.28 -0.40
CA ASN A 211 -9.78 2.89 -1.01
C ASN A 211 -9.37 4.22 -1.65
N PHE A 212 -9.36 4.29 -2.98
CA PHE A 212 -9.01 5.51 -3.72
C PHE A 212 -10.21 6.46 -3.90
N ASP A 213 -11.12 6.46 -2.96
CA ASP A 213 -12.20 7.44 -2.84
C ASP A 213 -11.76 8.68 -2.03
N GLU A 214 -12.72 9.51 -1.63
CA GLU A 214 -12.44 10.73 -0.87
C GLU A 214 -12.06 10.46 0.59
N THR A 215 -12.36 9.26 1.10
CA THR A 215 -12.09 8.89 2.52
C THR A 215 -10.62 8.64 2.78
N ASN A 216 -9.82 8.26 1.77
CA ASN A 216 -8.40 7.93 1.89
C ASN A 216 -8.13 6.88 2.98
N THR A 217 -8.97 5.84 3.05
CA THR A 217 -8.85 4.78 4.06
C THR A 217 -8.11 3.56 3.51
N MET A 218 -7.42 2.84 4.40
CA MET A 218 -7.05 1.44 4.13
C MET A 218 -8.32 0.61 4.03
N ARG A 219 -8.29 -0.49 3.32
CA ARG A 219 -9.43 -1.40 3.28
C ARG A 219 -9.60 -2.22 4.56
N SER A 220 -8.49 -2.50 5.25
CA SER A 220 -8.42 -2.99 6.62
C SER A 220 -7.05 -2.66 7.22
N LYS A 221 -6.92 -2.74 8.54
CA LYS A 221 -5.63 -2.64 9.24
C LYS A 221 -4.80 -3.92 9.15
N ASP A 222 -5.44 -5.06 8.96
CA ASP A 222 -4.79 -6.36 8.80
C ASP A 222 -5.26 -6.98 7.49
N ILE A 223 -4.37 -7.10 6.52
CA ILE A 223 -4.70 -7.57 5.17
C ILE A 223 -3.84 -8.76 4.81
N TRP A 224 -4.51 -9.87 4.47
CA TRP A 224 -3.87 -11.05 3.95
C TRP A 224 -3.96 -11.10 2.43
N VAL A 225 -2.80 -11.07 1.78
CA VAL A 225 -2.66 -10.99 0.33
C VAL A 225 -2.38 -12.38 -0.23
N THR A 226 -3.26 -12.88 -1.07
CA THR A 226 -3.01 -14.13 -1.81
C THR A 226 -2.36 -13.83 -3.16
N ARG A 227 -1.76 -14.85 -3.79
CA ARG A 227 -1.10 -14.72 -5.10
C ARG A 227 -2.01 -14.14 -6.20
N LYS A 228 -3.32 -14.24 -6.05
CA LYS A 228 -4.30 -13.64 -6.97
C LYS A 228 -4.11 -12.12 -7.08
N TRP A 229 -3.82 -11.45 -5.95
CA TRP A 229 -3.70 -9.99 -5.87
C TRP A 229 -2.34 -9.46 -6.30
N THR A 230 -1.40 -10.37 -6.62
CA THR A 230 -0.06 -10.01 -7.14
C THR A 230 0.11 -10.37 -8.62
N ARG A 231 -0.93 -10.82 -9.29
CA ARG A 231 -0.88 -11.23 -10.71
C ARG A 231 -1.82 -10.41 -11.59
N PRO A 232 -1.30 -9.48 -12.40
CA PRO A 232 -2.11 -8.66 -13.29
C PRO A 232 -2.97 -9.47 -14.27
N SER A 233 -2.57 -10.70 -14.62
CA SER A 233 -3.32 -11.56 -15.54
C SER A 233 -4.71 -11.97 -15.02
N TYR A 234 -4.97 -11.87 -13.73
CA TYR A 234 -6.28 -12.13 -13.14
C TYR A 234 -7.20 -10.90 -13.12
N HIS A 235 -6.68 -9.74 -13.51
CA HIS A 235 -7.36 -8.45 -13.42
C HIS A 235 -7.41 -7.75 -14.79
N SER A 236 -8.33 -6.81 -14.92
CA SER A 236 -8.45 -5.97 -16.11
C SER A 236 -8.12 -4.52 -15.78
N SER A 237 -7.25 -3.91 -16.55
CA SER A 237 -6.93 -2.48 -16.34
C SER A 237 -8.10 -1.52 -16.65
N ARG A 238 -9.20 -2.02 -17.22
CA ARG A 238 -10.37 -1.23 -17.60
C ARG A 238 -11.56 -1.42 -16.66
N ARG A 239 -11.58 -2.50 -15.88
CA ARG A 239 -12.73 -2.86 -15.02
C ARG A 239 -12.27 -2.90 -13.58
N LEU A 240 -13.15 -2.45 -12.69
CA LEU A 240 -12.93 -2.63 -11.26
C LEU A 240 -12.93 -4.13 -10.94
N SER A 241 -11.91 -4.58 -10.23
CA SER A 241 -11.82 -5.96 -9.77
C SER A 241 -12.82 -6.20 -8.63
N LYS A 242 -13.43 -7.38 -8.60
CA LYS A 242 -14.20 -7.82 -7.42
C LYS A 242 -13.19 -8.19 -6.34
N LEU A 243 -12.96 -7.25 -5.43
CA LEU A 243 -11.95 -7.36 -4.40
C LEU A 243 -12.54 -8.06 -3.17
N ALA A 244 -12.30 -9.37 -3.04
CA ALA A 244 -12.55 -10.09 -1.78
C ALA A 244 -11.40 -9.82 -0.84
N LEU A 245 -11.67 -9.14 0.27
CA LEU A 245 -10.69 -8.84 1.31
C LEU A 245 -10.58 -10.05 2.25
N TYR A 246 -9.36 -10.34 2.68
CA TYR A 246 -9.10 -11.35 3.71
C TYR A 246 -8.41 -10.66 4.88
N GLU A 247 -9.06 -10.69 6.04
CA GLU A 247 -8.58 -10.05 7.27
C GLU A 247 -7.91 -11.05 8.20
N THR A 248 -8.11 -12.36 7.94
CA THR A 248 -7.46 -13.45 8.68
C THR A 248 -6.69 -14.39 7.75
N LYS A 249 -5.71 -15.09 8.32
CA LYS A 249 -4.93 -16.11 7.60
C LYS A 249 -5.81 -17.26 7.13
N GLU A 250 -6.75 -17.64 7.96
CA GLU A 250 -7.69 -18.73 7.72
C GLU A 250 -8.58 -18.43 6.50
N GLU A 251 -9.12 -17.21 6.39
CA GLU A 251 -9.89 -16.76 5.22
C GLU A 251 -9.05 -16.80 3.96
N ALA A 252 -7.82 -16.28 4.03
CA ALA A 252 -6.91 -16.29 2.91
C ALA A 252 -6.57 -17.71 2.46
N LEU A 253 -6.29 -18.63 3.39
CA LEU A 253 -6.03 -20.05 3.10
C LEU A 253 -7.27 -20.75 2.55
N ALA A 254 -8.44 -20.54 3.14
CA ALA A 254 -9.71 -21.11 2.65
C ALA A 254 -10.00 -20.66 1.20
N SER A 255 -9.62 -19.42 0.84
CA SER A 255 -9.75 -18.92 -0.54
C SER A 255 -8.84 -19.64 -1.55
N LEU A 256 -7.78 -20.30 -1.08
CA LEU A 256 -6.86 -21.08 -1.91
C LEU A 256 -7.30 -22.53 -2.04
N GLU A 257 -8.18 -22.99 -1.14
CA GLU A 257 -8.77 -24.31 -1.26
C GLU A 257 -9.64 -24.35 -2.49
N LYS A 258 -9.26 -25.20 -3.43
CA LYS A 258 -10.05 -25.40 -4.63
C LYS A 258 -11.31 -26.12 -4.26
N GLN A 259 -12.45 -25.45 -4.39
CA GLN A 259 -13.75 -26.09 -4.22
C GLN A 259 -13.87 -27.21 -5.25
N ARG A 260 -14.00 -28.45 -4.79
CA ARG A 260 -14.25 -29.60 -5.63
C ARG A 260 -15.76 -29.80 -5.78
N LYS A 261 -16.22 -29.79 -7.03
CA LYS A 261 -17.60 -30.04 -7.40
C LYS A 261 -17.69 -31.25 -8.31
N VAL A 262 -18.58 -32.18 -7.99
CA VAL A 262 -18.90 -33.28 -8.90
C VAL A 262 -19.89 -32.76 -9.96
N TYR A 263 -19.51 -32.83 -11.21
CA TYR A 263 -20.35 -32.48 -12.36
C TYR A 263 -20.72 -33.73 -13.10
N VAL A 264 -22.02 -33.90 -13.37
CA VAL A 264 -22.52 -35.01 -14.18
C VAL A 264 -22.72 -34.54 -15.63
N VAL A 265 -22.02 -35.14 -16.56
CA VAL A 265 -22.06 -34.80 -18.00
C VAL A 265 -23.48 -35.02 -18.56
N ARG A 266 -23.99 -34.03 -19.26
CA ARG A 266 -25.33 -34.01 -19.87
C ARG A 266 -25.20 -34.06 -21.38
N LYS A 267 -26.33 -34.38 -22.06
CA LYS A 267 -26.41 -34.34 -23.53
C LYS A 267 -25.99 -32.98 -24.08
N GLY A 268 -25.06 -32.96 -25.02
CA GLY A 268 -24.52 -31.75 -25.65
C GLY A 268 -23.40 -31.06 -24.90
N ASP A 269 -22.93 -31.60 -23.76
CA ASP A 269 -21.79 -31.07 -23.08
C ASP A 269 -20.50 -31.36 -23.81
N THR A 270 -19.61 -30.36 -23.73
CA THR A 270 -18.20 -30.44 -24.15
C THR A 270 -17.30 -29.91 -23.03
N LEU A 271 -16.03 -30.29 -23.00
CA LEU A 271 -15.11 -29.77 -22.02
C LEU A 271 -15.06 -28.23 -22.03
N SER A 272 -15.19 -27.62 -23.21
CA SER A 272 -15.25 -26.14 -23.33
C SER A 272 -16.50 -25.56 -22.68
N ARG A 273 -17.67 -26.11 -22.94
CA ARG A 273 -18.93 -25.64 -22.33
C ARG A 273 -18.93 -25.83 -20.80
N ILE A 274 -18.47 -27.01 -20.36
CA ILE A 274 -18.36 -27.30 -18.91
C ILE A 274 -17.40 -26.32 -18.24
N SER A 275 -16.23 -26.06 -18.82
CA SER A 275 -15.23 -25.15 -18.27
C SER A 275 -15.78 -23.71 -18.16
N GLN A 276 -16.44 -23.22 -19.21
CA GLN A 276 -17.04 -21.87 -19.21
C GLN A 276 -18.17 -21.72 -18.18
N ARG A 277 -19.08 -22.68 -18.12
CA ARG A 277 -20.24 -22.65 -17.18
C ARG A 277 -19.82 -22.75 -15.71
N ASN A 278 -18.70 -23.39 -15.42
CA ASN A 278 -18.21 -23.62 -14.06
C ASN A 278 -16.98 -22.79 -13.71
N ASN A 279 -16.66 -21.77 -14.49
CA ASN A 279 -15.54 -20.85 -14.25
C ASN A 279 -14.20 -21.57 -13.99
N THR A 280 -13.93 -22.65 -14.71
CA THR A 280 -12.71 -23.44 -14.63
C THR A 280 -12.05 -23.55 -16.02
N THR A 281 -10.95 -24.26 -16.15
CA THR A 281 -10.27 -24.44 -17.44
C THR A 281 -10.34 -25.89 -17.94
N ILE A 282 -10.32 -26.10 -19.26
CA ILE A 282 -10.27 -27.44 -19.85
C ILE A 282 -9.04 -28.20 -19.31
N THR A 283 -7.90 -27.51 -19.16
CA THR A 283 -6.67 -28.10 -18.62
C THR A 283 -6.84 -28.58 -17.18
N ALA A 284 -7.54 -27.80 -16.33
CA ALA A 284 -7.84 -28.19 -14.96
C ALA A 284 -8.74 -29.42 -14.93
N ILE A 285 -9.83 -29.43 -15.73
CA ILE A 285 -10.74 -30.59 -15.82
C ILE A 285 -9.99 -31.84 -16.25
N CYS A 286 -9.18 -31.73 -17.30
CA CYS A 286 -8.40 -32.87 -17.84
C CYS A 286 -7.43 -33.42 -16.82
N ARG A 287 -6.69 -32.54 -16.12
CA ARG A 287 -5.71 -32.94 -15.10
C ARG A 287 -6.36 -33.64 -13.91
N THR A 288 -7.43 -33.05 -13.38
CA THR A 288 -8.10 -33.57 -12.19
C THR A 288 -8.77 -34.92 -12.44
N ASN A 289 -9.29 -35.12 -13.67
CA ASN A 289 -10.01 -36.35 -14.04
C ASN A 289 -9.14 -37.35 -14.82
N LYS A 290 -7.85 -37.05 -15.00
CA LYS A 290 -6.91 -37.90 -15.77
C LYS A 290 -7.42 -38.23 -17.18
N ILE A 291 -8.07 -37.28 -17.85
CA ILE A 291 -8.56 -37.41 -19.21
C ILE A 291 -7.80 -36.51 -20.17
N LYS A 292 -7.79 -36.85 -21.47
CA LYS A 292 -7.15 -36.03 -22.49
C LYS A 292 -8.10 -34.94 -22.99
N ARG A 293 -7.57 -33.89 -23.58
CA ARG A 293 -8.33 -32.74 -24.10
C ARG A 293 -9.30 -33.12 -25.23
N ASN A 294 -8.99 -34.19 -25.94
CA ASN A 294 -9.80 -34.78 -27.01
C ASN A 294 -10.60 -36.00 -26.55
N SER A 295 -10.69 -36.29 -25.27
CA SER A 295 -11.48 -37.39 -24.74
C SER A 295 -12.96 -37.17 -25.02
N THR A 296 -13.68 -38.20 -25.50
CA THR A 296 -15.15 -38.19 -25.64
C THR A 296 -15.78 -38.30 -24.27
N LEU A 297 -16.65 -37.36 -23.92
CA LEU A 297 -17.45 -37.39 -22.70
C LEU A 297 -18.67 -38.28 -22.89
N ARG A 298 -18.96 -39.09 -21.87
CA ARG A 298 -20.19 -39.95 -21.87
C ARG A 298 -21.28 -39.26 -21.04
N ILE A 299 -22.52 -39.25 -21.48
CA ILE A 299 -23.66 -38.77 -20.69
C ILE A 299 -23.73 -39.58 -19.39
N GLY A 300 -23.89 -38.90 -18.25
CA GLY A 300 -23.84 -39.50 -16.93
C GLY A 300 -22.43 -39.64 -16.33
N GLN A 301 -21.40 -39.40 -17.09
CA GLN A 301 -20.00 -39.40 -16.57
C GLN A 301 -19.84 -38.34 -15.48
N LYS A 302 -19.30 -38.75 -14.33
CA LYS A 302 -18.96 -37.81 -13.22
C LYS A 302 -17.57 -37.22 -13.46
N LEU A 303 -17.47 -35.89 -13.49
CA LEU A 303 -16.23 -35.15 -13.56
C LEU A 303 -16.06 -34.37 -12.25
N ILE A 304 -14.84 -34.41 -11.69
CA ILE A 304 -14.45 -33.55 -10.58
C ILE A 304 -13.99 -32.22 -11.17
N LEU A 305 -14.65 -31.14 -10.85
CA LEU A 305 -14.29 -29.79 -11.22
C LEU A 305 -13.58 -29.12 -10.03
N GLU A 306 -12.40 -28.57 -10.25
CA GLU A 306 -11.74 -27.63 -9.35
C GLU A 306 -12.14 -26.22 -9.80
N LEU A 307 -12.87 -25.51 -8.92
CA LEU A 307 -13.43 -24.17 -9.17
C LEU A 307 -12.51 -23.09 -8.66
#